data_2afe4e1da4b02e40359ef7090aa683eb
#
_entry.id   2afe4e1da4b02e40359ef7090aa683eb
#
_cell.length_a   1.000
_cell.length_b   1.000
_cell.length_c   1.000
_cell.angle_alpha   90.00
_cell.angle_beta   90.00
_cell.angle_gamma   90.00
#
_symmetry.space_group_name_H-M   'P 1'
#
loop_
_entity.id
_entity.type
_entity.pdbx_description
1 polymer ?
#
loop_
_entity_poly.entity_id
_entity_poly.type
_entity_poly.pdbx_seq_one_letter_code
_entity_poly.pdbx_strand_id
1 'polypeptide(L)'
;MKKGEVKMFKRHRKLRKNEVIRNLVKDVYISKDDLIYPIFVEEGENIKSEIPSMPGIFRYSIDRLSEELDELVKLGINSILLFGIPERKDACATEAYNENGIIQNAVRFIKKNYDNFLVICDICCCEYTDHGHCGILDENGYVKNDETLEVLGKTALSYARAGVDIVAPSDMMDGRVEKISKVLAQNHFENIPVMAYSVKYSSAFYGPFRDAADSAPQFGDRKSYQMNFQYSKDATDEVAEDLRQGVDIIIVKPAMAYLDVIKKVSDTFEVPIVAYSVSGEYSMVKAAAQNGWIDEMKIVMEQMYAMKRAGADAIITYYAKEVAKYIQDSLK
;
A
#
# COMPACT_ATOMS: atom_id res chain seq x y z
N MET A 1 63.91 -20.81 17.76
CA MET A 1 62.78 -20.72 16.80
C MET A 1 61.66 -19.92 17.50
N LYS A 2 61.43 -18.67 17.06
CA LYS A 2 60.31 -17.86 17.58
C LYS A 2 59.01 -18.46 17.09
N LYS A 3 58.14 -18.91 17.98
CA LYS A 3 56.74 -19.30 17.65
C LYS A 3 56.06 -18.09 17.03
N GLY A 4 55.82 -18.16 15.71
CA GLY A 4 55.05 -17.11 15.01
C GLY A 4 53.69 -16.96 15.64
N GLU A 5 53.31 -15.77 16.04
CA GLU A 5 51.96 -15.43 16.45
C GLU A 5 51.01 -15.74 15.30
N VAL A 6 50.17 -16.75 15.51
CA VAL A 6 49.08 -17.01 14.56
C VAL A 6 48.07 -15.87 14.73
N LYS A 7 48.11 -14.88 13.81
CA LYS A 7 47.12 -13.83 13.75
C LYS A 7 45.72 -14.47 13.53
N MET A 8 44.96 -14.60 14.61
CA MET A 8 43.58 -15.07 14.53
C MET A 8 42.69 -13.92 14.04
N PHE A 9 42.20 -14.02 12.82
CA PHE A 9 41.15 -13.15 12.29
C PHE A 9 39.78 -13.81 12.46
N LYS A 10 38.72 -12.99 12.61
CA LYS A 10 37.34 -13.47 12.73
C LYS A 10 36.89 -14.05 11.37
N ARG A 11 36.45 -15.31 11.37
CA ARG A 11 35.96 -16.01 10.17
C ARG A 11 34.44 -15.92 10.11
N HIS A 12 33.91 -14.88 9.51
CA HIS A 12 32.47 -14.67 9.36
C HIS A 12 31.76 -15.78 8.57
N ARG A 13 32.47 -16.50 7.67
CA ARG A 13 31.90 -17.62 6.88
C ARG A 13 31.44 -18.79 7.73
N LYS A 14 31.84 -18.89 9.00
CA LYS A 14 31.40 -19.98 9.91
C LYS A 14 29.88 -20.03 10.02
N LEU A 15 29.20 -18.87 10.10
CA LEU A 15 27.76 -18.76 10.20
C LEU A 15 27.01 -18.91 8.86
N ARG A 16 27.73 -19.10 7.76
CA ARG A 16 27.17 -19.27 6.41
C ARG A 16 27.33 -20.67 5.86
N LYS A 17 27.97 -21.59 6.63
CA LYS A 17 28.46 -22.90 6.17
C LYS A 17 27.37 -23.78 5.54
N ASN A 18 26.21 -23.82 6.14
CA ASN A 18 25.06 -24.59 5.66
C ASN A 18 23.74 -23.87 6.01
N GLU A 19 22.67 -24.40 5.47
CA GLU A 19 21.32 -23.80 5.61
C GLU A 19 20.85 -23.79 7.06
N VAL A 20 21.06 -24.89 7.81
CA VAL A 20 20.63 -25.00 9.20
C VAL A 20 21.26 -23.88 10.05
N ILE A 21 22.56 -23.62 9.88
CA ILE A 21 23.24 -22.54 10.60
C ILE A 21 22.68 -21.17 10.13
N ARG A 22 22.46 -20.96 8.83
CA ARG A 22 21.88 -19.70 8.32
C ARG A 22 20.49 -19.47 8.90
N ASN A 23 19.65 -20.52 8.96
CA ASN A 23 18.32 -20.44 9.55
C ASN A 23 18.33 -20.21 11.07
N LEU A 24 19.32 -20.75 11.78
CA LEU A 24 19.48 -20.55 13.22
C LEU A 24 19.77 -19.08 13.59
N VAL A 25 20.49 -18.36 12.74
CA VAL A 25 20.95 -16.99 13.01
C VAL A 25 20.18 -15.92 12.25
N LYS A 26 19.15 -16.28 11.47
CA LYS A 26 18.30 -15.29 10.82
C LYS A 26 17.45 -14.55 11.86
N ASP A 27 17.26 -13.27 11.66
CA ASP A 27 16.52 -12.36 12.51
C ASP A 27 15.33 -11.72 11.80
N VAL A 28 15.20 -11.94 10.49
CA VAL A 28 14.09 -11.43 9.67
C VAL A 28 13.24 -12.58 9.18
N TYR A 29 11.95 -12.46 9.40
CA TYR A 29 10.93 -13.44 9.01
C TYR A 29 9.84 -12.77 8.19
N ILE A 30 9.15 -13.55 7.39
CA ILE A 30 7.93 -13.14 6.67
C ILE A 30 6.87 -14.22 6.85
N SER A 31 5.66 -13.79 7.14
CA SER A 31 4.47 -14.62 7.26
C SER A 31 3.39 -14.15 6.28
N LYS A 32 2.32 -14.90 6.15
CA LYS A 32 1.15 -14.49 5.37
C LYS A 32 0.42 -13.30 6.01
N ASP A 33 0.53 -13.15 7.33
CA ASP A 33 -0.09 -12.07 8.09
C ASP A 33 0.60 -10.71 7.84
N ASP A 34 1.83 -10.75 7.31
CA ASP A 34 2.54 -9.51 6.90
C ASP A 34 2.05 -8.97 5.54
N LEU A 35 1.21 -9.72 4.80
CA LEU A 35 0.85 -9.41 3.42
C LEU A 35 -0.50 -8.69 3.35
N ILE A 36 -0.51 -7.55 2.66
CA ILE A 36 -1.74 -6.82 2.30
C ILE A 36 -1.85 -6.85 0.77
N TYR A 37 -2.95 -7.40 0.25
CA TYR A 37 -3.16 -7.53 -1.19
C TYR A 37 -4.02 -6.39 -1.74
N PRO A 38 -3.53 -5.60 -2.72
CA PRO A 38 -4.29 -4.54 -3.37
C PRO A 38 -5.30 -5.10 -4.37
N ILE A 39 -6.54 -4.62 -4.33
CA ILE A 39 -7.62 -5.02 -5.25
C ILE A 39 -8.22 -3.79 -5.90
N PHE A 40 -8.41 -3.84 -7.22
CA PHE A 40 -9.11 -2.83 -8.00
C PHE A 40 -10.56 -3.26 -8.23
N VAL A 41 -11.51 -2.45 -7.74
CA VAL A 41 -12.95 -2.71 -7.90
C VAL A 41 -13.53 -1.69 -8.88
N GLU A 42 -14.01 -2.16 -10.01
CA GLU A 42 -14.55 -1.35 -11.11
C GLU A 42 -16.08 -1.39 -11.11
N GLU A 43 -16.71 -0.25 -11.31
CA GLU A 43 -18.16 -0.16 -11.43
C GLU A 43 -18.63 -0.80 -12.74
N GLY A 44 -19.71 -1.57 -12.66
CA GLY A 44 -20.27 -2.34 -13.78
C GLY A 44 -20.63 -3.76 -13.40
N GLU A 45 -20.87 -4.60 -14.40
CA GLU A 45 -21.25 -6.00 -14.22
C GLU A 45 -20.38 -6.92 -15.09
N ASN A 46 -20.09 -8.11 -14.57
CA ASN A 46 -19.33 -9.17 -15.24
C ASN A 46 -17.94 -8.75 -15.71
N ILE A 47 -17.27 -7.85 -14.97
CA ILE A 47 -15.93 -7.37 -15.28
C ILE A 47 -14.90 -8.23 -14.56
N LYS A 48 -13.97 -8.79 -15.35
CA LYS A 48 -12.67 -9.29 -14.94
C LYS A 48 -11.68 -8.91 -16.04
N SER A 49 -11.04 -7.78 -15.90
CA SER A 49 -10.18 -7.17 -16.92
C SER A 49 -8.74 -7.12 -16.43
N GLU A 50 -7.84 -7.82 -17.13
CA GLU A 50 -6.40 -7.78 -16.80
C GLU A 50 -5.82 -6.39 -17.09
N ILE A 51 -4.96 -5.92 -16.18
CA ILE A 51 -4.25 -4.65 -16.32
C ILE A 51 -2.98 -4.91 -17.15
N PRO A 52 -2.89 -4.41 -18.41
CA PRO A 52 -1.81 -4.76 -19.33
C PRO A 52 -0.41 -4.43 -18.80
N SER A 53 -0.28 -3.34 -18.03
CA SER A 53 0.98 -2.92 -17.43
C SER A 53 1.33 -3.69 -16.14
N MET A 54 0.42 -4.57 -15.66
CA MET A 54 0.58 -5.38 -14.44
C MET A 54 0.11 -6.82 -14.68
N PRO A 55 0.86 -7.64 -15.42
CA PRO A 55 0.45 -9.00 -15.80
C PRO A 55 0.04 -9.86 -14.60
N GLY A 56 -1.15 -10.48 -14.68
CA GLY A 56 -1.73 -11.28 -13.61
C GLY A 56 -2.54 -10.49 -12.56
N ILE A 57 -2.65 -9.17 -12.69
CA ILE A 57 -3.48 -8.32 -11.83
C ILE A 57 -4.70 -7.85 -12.65
N PHE A 58 -5.87 -7.89 -12.01
CA PHE A 58 -7.15 -7.64 -12.67
C PHE A 58 -7.95 -6.55 -11.96
N ARG A 59 -8.84 -5.89 -12.71
CA ARG A 59 -9.98 -5.15 -12.16
C ARG A 59 -11.17 -6.08 -12.09
N TYR A 60 -11.98 -5.94 -11.06
CA TYR A 60 -13.17 -6.77 -10.86
C TYR A 60 -14.40 -5.91 -10.62
N SER A 61 -15.53 -6.22 -11.25
CA SER A 61 -16.83 -5.78 -10.74
C SER A 61 -17.22 -6.56 -9.48
N ILE A 62 -18.14 -6.02 -8.68
CA ILE A 62 -18.53 -6.61 -7.39
C ILE A 62 -19.03 -8.06 -7.53
N ASP A 63 -19.80 -8.35 -8.60
CA ASP A 63 -20.33 -9.70 -8.89
C ASP A 63 -19.23 -10.73 -9.22
N ARG A 64 -18.06 -10.26 -9.66
CA ARG A 64 -16.89 -11.11 -9.98
C ARG A 64 -15.82 -11.12 -8.87
N LEU A 65 -15.97 -10.29 -7.85
CA LEU A 65 -14.96 -10.09 -6.81
C LEU A 65 -14.69 -11.37 -6.00
N SER A 66 -15.70 -12.22 -5.81
CA SER A 66 -15.55 -13.50 -5.11
C SER A 66 -14.53 -14.44 -5.74
N GLU A 67 -14.27 -14.36 -7.06
CA GLU A 67 -13.23 -15.18 -7.69
C GLU A 67 -11.84 -14.91 -7.13
N GLU A 68 -11.54 -13.64 -6.85
CA GLU A 68 -10.27 -13.23 -6.25
C GLU A 68 -10.25 -13.51 -4.75
N LEU A 69 -11.32 -13.17 -4.04
CA LEU A 69 -11.43 -13.34 -2.59
C LEU A 69 -11.33 -14.82 -2.18
N ASP A 70 -11.96 -15.73 -2.93
CA ASP A 70 -11.87 -17.17 -2.67
C ASP A 70 -10.45 -17.73 -2.84
N GLU A 71 -9.67 -17.18 -3.80
CA GLU A 71 -8.25 -17.53 -3.94
C GLU A 71 -7.44 -17.03 -2.74
N LEU A 72 -7.66 -15.78 -2.29
CA LEU A 72 -6.98 -15.21 -1.13
C LEU A 72 -7.26 -16.01 0.15
N VAL A 73 -8.52 -16.40 0.38
CA VAL A 73 -8.90 -17.27 1.51
C VAL A 73 -8.14 -18.59 1.47
N LYS A 74 -8.09 -19.27 0.31
CA LYS A 74 -7.35 -20.55 0.14
C LYS A 74 -5.85 -20.39 0.41
N LEU A 75 -5.29 -19.23 0.12
CA LEU A 75 -3.89 -18.91 0.36
C LEU A 75 -3.61 -18.45 1.80
N GLY A 76 -4.65 -18.13 2.56
CA GLY A 76 -4.53 -17.60 3.92
C GLY A 76 -4.05 -16.15 3.96
N ILE A 77 -4.43 -15.33 2.94
CA ILE A 77 -4.21 -13.89 2.91
C ILE A 77 -5.50 -13.24 3.43
N ASN A 78 -5.40 -12.55 4.55
CA ASN A 78 -6.56 -12.02 5.26
C ASN A 78 -6.65 -10.48 5.20
N SER A 79 -5.65 -9.78 4.68
CA SER A 79 -5.65 -8.32 4.59
C SER A 79 -5.69 -7.86 3.13
N ILE A 80 -6.67 -7.00 2.81
CA ILE A 80 -6.87 -6.45 1.47
C ILE A 80 -6.98 -4.94 1.51
N LEU A 81 -6.46 -4.28 0.45
CA LEU A 81 -6.55 -2.84 0.24
C LEU A 81 -7.35 -2.55 -1.02
N LEU A 82 -8.48 -1.87 -0.89
CA LEU A 82 -9.40 -1.61 -2.00
C LEU A 82 -9.14 -0.26 -2.66
N PHE A 83 -9.14 -0.26 -4.00
CA PHE A 83 -9.14 0.90 -4.87
C PHE A 83 -10.38 0.89 -5.75
N GLY A 84 -11.15 1.99 -5.76
CA GLY A 84 -12.39 2.09 -6.52
C GLY A 84 -12.19 2.74 -7.88
N ILE A 85 -12.87 2.23 -8.91
CA ILE A 85 -12.91 2.81 -10.25
C ILE A 85 -14.37 3.05 -10.59
N PRO A 86 -14.88 4.28 -10.34
CA PRO A 86 -16.26 4.64 -10.62
C PRO A 86 -16.46 4.87 -12.12
N GLU A 87 -17.69 4.68 -12.60
CA GLU A 87 -18.11 5.01 -13.97
C GLU A 87 -18.14 6.53 -14.20
N ARG A 88 -18.49 7.29 -13.15
CA ARG A 88 -18.61 8.75 -13.21
C ARG A 88 -17.56 9.43 -12.38
N LYS A 89 -16.95 10.45 -12.95
CA LYS A 89 -15.98 11.32 -12.28
C LYS A 89 -16.38 12.77 -12.47
N ASP A 90 -16.09 13.59 -11.47
CA ASP A 90 -16.32 15.03 -11.53
C ASP A 90 -15.21 15.83 -10.83
N ALA A 91 -15.21 17.14 -10.95
CA ALA A 91 -14.19 17.99 -10.35
C ALA A 91 -14.18 17.98 -8.81
N CYS A 92 -15.24 17.47 -8.17
CA CYS A 92 -15.42 17.45 -6.71
C CYS A 92 -15.31 16.06 -6.09
N ALA A 93 -14.97 15.04 -6.88
CA ALA A 93 -14.88 13.64 -6.45
C ALA A 93 -16.14 13.15 -5.71
N THR A 94 -17.35 13.48 -6.21
CA THR A 94 -18.60 13.21 -5.51
C THR A 94 -18.86 11.72 -5.31
N GLU A 95 -18.43 10.86 -6.23
CA GLU A 95 -18.54 9.41 -6.11
C GLU A 95 -17.67 8.81 -5.00
N ALA A 96 -16.62 9.50 -4.53
CA ALA A 96 -15.78 9.02 -3.44
C ALA A 96 -16.56 8.85 -2.12
N TYR A 97 -17.54 9.74 -1.86
CA TYR A 97 -18.36 9.74 -0.63
C TYR A 97 -19.83 9.39 -0.88
N ASN A 98 -20.16 8.90 -2.08
CA ASN A 98 -21.50 8.38 -2.37
C ASN A 98 -21.76 7.14 -1.51
N GLU A 99 -22.82 7.17 -0.69
CA GLU A 99 -23.20 6.05 0.20
C GLU A 99 -23.43 4.73 -0.58
N ASN A 100 -23.76 4.80 -1.86
CA ASN A 100 -23.91 3.66 -2.78
C ASN A 100 -22.79 3.59 -3.82
N GLY A 101 -21.65 4.24 -3.57
CA GLY A 101 -20.47 4.21 -4.42
C GLY A 101 -19.83 2.83 -4.49
N ILE A 102 -18.90 2.67 -5.44
CA ILE A 102 -18.30 1.37 -5.74
C ILE A 102 -17.58 0.75 -4.53
N ILE A 103 -16.81 1.53 -3.76
CA ILE A 103 -16.10 1.02 -2.58
C ILE A 103 -17.04 0.71 -1.44
N GLN A 104 -18.03 1.56 -1.16
CA GLN A 104 -19.02 1.32 -0.13
C GLN A 104 -19.80 0.03 -0.39
N ASN A 105 -20.16 -0.22 -1.65
CA ASN A 105 -20.84 -1.45 -2.06
C ASN A 105 -19.90 -2.68 -1.97
N ALA A 106 -18.64 -2.53 -2.37
CA ALA A 106 -17.64 -3.60 -2.26
C ALA A 106 -17.39 -3.99 -0.80
N VAL A 107 -17.23 -3.01 0.11
CA VAL A 107 -17.08 -3.25 1.55
C VAL A 107 -18.28 -4.03 2.09
N ARG A 108 -19.51 -3.58 1.82
CA ARG A 108 -20.72 -4.28 2.25
C ARG A 108 -20.81 -5.71 1.71
N PHE A 109 -20.45 -5.90 0.43
CA PHE A 109 -20.38 -7.22 -0.18
C PHE A 109 -19.39 -8.14 0.53
N ILE A 110 -18.17 -7.66 0.79
CA ILE A 110 -17.12 -8.44 1.46
C ILE A 110 -17.55 -8.79 2.88
N LYS A 111 -17.97 -7.79 3.67
CA LYS A 111 -18.37 -7.99 5.07
C LYS A 111 -19.59 -8.89 5.23
N LYS A 112 -20.46 -8.97 4.22
CA LYS A 112 -21.62 -9.87 4.23
C LYS A 112 -21.24 -11.33 3.92
N ASN A 113 -20.22 -11.55 3.11
CA ASN A 113 -19.92 -12.89 2.55
C ASN A 113 -18.63 -13.52 3.11
N TYR A 114 -17.77 -12.74 3.78
CA TYR A 114 -16.46 -13.17 4.26
C TYR A 114 -16.18 -12.61 5.66
N ASP A 115 -16.06 -13.50 6.65
CA ASP A 115 -15.81 -13.11 8.05
C ASP A 115 -14.33 -12.82 8.37
N ASN A 116 -13.41 -13.22 7.49
CA ASN A 116 -11.99 -13.28 7.81
C ASN A 116 -11.15 -12.16 7.17
N PHE A 117 -11.74 -11.23 6.39
CA PHE A 117 -10.97 -10.16 5.78
C PHE A 117 -10.90 -8.92 6.66
N LEU A 118 -9.67 -8.45 6.86
CA LEU A 118 -9.37 -7.08 7.23
C LEU A 118 -9.46 -6.22 5.96
N VAL A 119 -10.51 -5.43 5.87
CA VAL A 119 -10.80 -4.58 4.72
C VAL A 119 -10.25 -3.19 4.95
N ILE A 120 -9.25 -2.81 4.18
CA ILE A 120 -8.62 -1.50 4.18
C ILE A 120 -9.11 -0.75 2.93
N CYS A 121 -9.54 0.51 3.06
CA CYS A 121 -9.94 1.32 1.92
C CYS A 121 -9.01 2.52 1.74
N ASP A 122 -8.45 2.66 0.55
CA ASP A 122 -7.71 3.87 0.16
C ASP A 122 -8.64 5.08 0.14
N ILE A 123 -8.19 6.20 0.69
CA ILE A 123 -8.91 7.47 0.64
C ILE A 123 -8.08 8.44 -0.19
N CYS A 124 -8.57 8.71 -1.39
CA CYS A 124 -8.01 9.71 -2.29
C CYS A 124 -9.11 10.27 -3.21
N CYS A 125 -8.85 11.43 -3.81
CA CYS A 125 -9.75 11.97 -4.82
C CYS A 125 -9.38 11.52 -6.24
N CYS A 126 -8.17 11.06 -6.50
CA CYS A 126 -7.65 10.92 -7.86
C CYS A 126 -8.38 9.87 -8.72
N GLU A 127 -8.96 8.85 -8.12
CA GLU A 127 -9.80 7.85 -8.81
C GLU A 127 -11.18 8.41 -9.18
N TYR A 128 -11.62 9.46 -8.50
CA TYR A 128 -12.98 10.03 -8.56
C TYR A 128 -13.05 11.40 -9.21
N THR A 129 -11.89 12.06 -9.42
CA THR A 129 -11.83 13.35 -10.12
C THR A 129 -11.64 13.15 -11.62
N ASP A 130 -12.32 13.96 -12.42
CA ASP A 130 -12.18 14.00 -13.88
C ASP A 130 -10.82 14.47 -14.36
N HIS A 131 -10.12 15.27 -13.54
CA HIS A 131 -8.77 15.76 -13.79
C HIS A 131 -7.65 14.88 -13.22
N GLY A 132 -7.94 13.84 -12.42
CA GLY A 132 -6.97 12.88 -11.89
C GLY A 132 -6.02 13.41 -10.81
N HIS A 133 -6.22 14.60 -10.25
CA HIS A 133 -5.48 15.08 -9.08
C HIS A 133 -6.09 14.59 -7.77
N CYS A 134 -5.27 14.54 -6.69
CA CYS A 134 -5.67 13.96 -5.41
C CYS A 134 -6.51 14.90 -4.53
N GLY A 135 -7.05 15.98 -5.06
CA GLY A 135 -7.87 16.93 -4.34
C GLY A 135 -8.60 17.91 -5.24
N ILE A 136 -9.38 18.80 -4.64
CA ILE A 136 -10.14 19.84 -5.31
C ILE A 136 -9.18 20.90 -5.84
N LEU A 137 -9.37 21.35 -7.08
CA LEU A 137 -8.49 22.32 -7.71
C LEU A 137 -9.04 23.75 -7.62
N ASP A 138 -8.12 24.72 -7.59
CA ASP A 138 -8.42 26.12 -7.85
C ASP A 138 -8.44 26.42 -9.37
N GLU A 139 -8.68 27.67 -9.73
CA GLU A 139 -8.69 28.16 -11.11
C GLU A 139 -7.34 28.08 -11.83
N ASN A 140 -6.24 27.93 -11.07
CA ASN A 140 -4.87 27.82 -11.59
C ASN A 140 -4.39 26.35 -11.66
N GLY A 141 -5.23 25.39 -11.24
CA GLY A 141 -4.90 23.95 -11.21
C GLY A 141 -4.10 23.52 -9.96
N TYR A 142 -4.04 24.34 -8.90
CA TYR A 142 -3.48 23.95 -7.62
C TYR A 142 -4.52 23.25 -6.75
N VAL A 143 -4.07 22.24 -5.99
CA VAL A 143 -4.93 21.54 -5.05
C VAL A 143 -5.21 22.45 -3.84
N LYS A 144 -6.49 22.65 -3.56
CA LYS A 144 -6.99 23.36 -2.38
C LYS A 144 -7.00 22.39 -1.20
N ASN A 145 -6.04 22.54 -0.30
CA ASN A 145 -5.87 21.66 0.85
C ASN A 145 -7.13 21.54 1.70
N ASP A 146 -7.62 22.65 2.22
CA ASP A 146 -8.68 22.65 3.24
C ASP A 146 -10.03 22.19 2.69
N GLU A 147 -10.38 22.57 1.45
CA GLU A 147 -11.59 22.06 0.78
C GLU A 147 -11.49 20.57 0.49
N THR A 148 -10.28 20.07 0.18
CA THR A 148 -10.05 18.64 -0.01
C THR A 148 -10.23 17.86 1.29
N LEU A 149 -9.80 18.38 2.44
CA LEU A 149 -10.02 17.75 3.75
C LEU A 149 -11.51 17.46 4.02
N GLU A 150 -12.42 18.35 3.58
CA GLU A 150 -13.86 18.11 3.72
C GLU A 150 -14.33 16.89 2.92
N VAL A 151 -13.81 16.70 1.71
CA VAL A 151 -14.10 15.52 0.88
C VAL A 151 -13.56 14.26 1.52
N LEU A 152 -12.28 14.28 1.98
CA LEU A 152 -11.65 13.13 2.62
C LEU A 152 -12.40 12.69 3.88
N GLY A 153 -12.84 13.65 4.71
CA GLY A 153 -13.66 13.36 5.90
C GLY A 153 -14.99 12.71 5.56
N LYS A 154 -15.70 13.18 4.52
CA LYS A 154 -16.95 12.56 4.03
C LYS A 154 -16.72 11.16 3.51
N THR A 155 -15.63 10.96 2.76
CA THR A 155 -15.24 9.65 2.20
C THR A 155 -14.97 8.65 3.33
N ALA A 156 -14.16 9.02 4.33
CA ALA A 156 -13.88 8.20 5.50
C ALA A 156 -15.17 7.78 6.23
N LEU A 157 -16.09 8.73 6.44
CA LEU A 157 -17.36 8.45 7.10
C LEU A 157 -18.24 7.50 6.29
N SER A 158 -18.31 7.66 4.96
CA SER A 158 -19.10 6.76 4.10
C SER A 158 -18.55 5.33 4.13
N TYR A 159 -17.22 5.17 4.16
CA TYR A 159 -16.56 3.87 4.31
C TYR A 159 -16.81 3.24 5.70
N ALA A 160 -16.76 4.06 6.75
CA ALA A 160 -17.09 3.63 8.11
C ALA A 160 -18.51 3.08 8.20
N ARG A 161 -19.50 3.78 7.63
CA ARG A 161 -20.90 3.32 7.54
C ARG A 161 -21.08 2.04 6.71
N ALA A 162 -20.21 1.82 5.72
CA ALA A 162 -20.19 0.58 4.94
C ALA A 162 -19.57 -0.61 5.69
N GLY A 163 -18.83 -0.38 6.79
CA GLY A 163 -18.23 -1.41 7.63
C GLY A 163 -16.75 -1.68 7.36
N VAL A 164 -15.99 -0.67 6.87
CA VAL A 164 -14.54 -0.78 6.70
C VAL A 164 -13.84 -1.04 8.04
N ASP A 165 -12.73 -1.78 8.03
CA ASP A 165 -11.93 -2.02 9.23
C ASP A 165 -10.85 -0.96 9.43
N ILE A 166 -10.25 -0.46 8.35
CA ILE A 166 -9.17 0.55 8.39
C ILE A 166 -9.36 1.52 7.22
N VAL A 167 -9.18 2.82 7.49
CA VAL A 167 -9.13 3.85 6.44
C VAL A 167 -7.70 4.27 6.16
N ALA A 168 -7.34 4.39 4.86
CA ALA A 168 -5.96 4.63 4.44
C ALA A 168 -5.83 5.88 3.54
N PRO A 169 -5.73 7.10 4.13
CA PRO A 169 -5.61 8.34 3.35
C PRO A 169 -4.28 8.40 2.59
N SER A 170 -4.38 8.57 1.26
CA SER A 170 -3.23 8.56 0.35
C SER A 170 -3.07 9.86 -0.47
N ASP A 171 -3.84 10.87 -0.13
CA ASP A 171 -3.97 12.14 -0.84
C ASP A 171 -2.78 13.09 -0.64
N MET A 172 -2.11 13.05 0.52
CA MET A 172 -1.00 13.93 0.95
C MET A 172 -1.41 15.37 1.26
N MET A 173 -2.66 15.58 1.72
CA MET A 173 -3.08 16.90 2.23
C MET A 173 -2.63 17.11 3.66
N ASP A 174 -2.24 18.32 4.00
CA ASP A 174 -1.87 18.69 5.36
C ASP A 174 -3.10 18.62 6.28
N GLY A 175 -2.97 17.98 7.44
CA GLY A 175 -4.07 17.87 8.43
C GLY A 175 -5.11 16.80 8.15
N ARG A 176 -4.90 15.92 7.16
CA ARG A 176 -5.85 14.88 6.75
C ARG A 176 -6.15 13.85 7.84
N VAL A 177 -5.13 13.44 8.60
CA VAL A 177 -5.30 12.46 9.69
C VAL A 177 -6.19 13.03 10.78
N GLU A 178 -5.93 14.27 11.21
CA GLU A 178 -6.74 14.97 12.22
C GLU A 178 -8.19 15.13 11.75
N LYS A 179 -8.40 15.54 10.48
CA LYS A 179 -9.75 15.72 9.91
C LYS A 179 -10.52 14.42 9.90
N ILE A 180 -9.92 13.34 9.40
CA ILE A 180 -10.56 12.03 9.31
C ILE A 180 -10.89 11.50 10.71
N SER A 181 -9.93 11.52 11.64
CA SER A 181 -10.11 11.07 13.03
C SER A 181 -11.23 11.83 13.74
N LYS A 182 -11.28 13.15 13.57
CA LYS A 182 -12.37 13.98 14.12
C LYS A 182 -13.74 13.60 13.56
N VAL A 183 -13.84 13.44 12.24
CA VAL A 183 -15.12 13.07 11.59
C VAL A 183 -15.58 11.70 12.04
N LEU A 184 -14.69 10.71 12.11
CA LEU A 184 -15.00 9.37 12.59
C LEU A 184 -15.48 9.41 14.06
N ALA A 185 -14.76 10.08 14.94
CA ALA A 185 -15.13 10.19 16.36
C ALA A 185 -16.46 10.90 16.57
N GLN A 186 -16.74 11.98 15.85
CA GLN A 186 -18.03 12.71 15.92
C GLN A 186 -19.22 11.87 15.47
N ASN A 187 -18.99 10.79 14.73
CA ASN A 187 -20.02 9.88 14.23
C ASN A 187 -19.99 8.49 14.89
N HIS A 188 -19.31 8.33 16.02
CA HIS A 188 -19.21 7.08 16.80
C HIS A 188 -18.45 5.95 16.10
N PHE A 189 -17.44 6.30 15.29
CA PHE A 189 -16.52 5.40 14.61
C PHE A 189 -15.07 5.58 15.10
N GLU A 190 -14.85 6.07 16.31
CA GLU A 190 -13.54 6.35 16.91
C GLU A 190 -12.62 5.13 17.05
N ASN A 191 -13.16 3.92 16.87
CA ASN A 191 -12.39 2.68 16.93
C ASN A 191 -11.89 2.19 15.57
N ILE A 192 -12.13 2.93 14.46
CA ILE A 192 -11.57 2.61 13.15
C ILE A 192 -10.16 3.20 13.04
N PRO A 193 -9.11 2.36 12.90
CA PRO A 193 -7.74 2.85 12.76
C PRO A 193 -7.54 3.65 11.48
N VAL A 194 -6.63 4.62 11.55
CA VAL A 194 -6.14 5.39 10.40
C VAL A 194 -4.75 4.90 10.01
N MET A 195 -4.63 4.32 8.81
CA MET A 195 -3.38 3.88 8.19
C MET A 195 -2.98 4.89 7.12
N ALA A 196 -2.26 5.94 7.50
CA ALA A 196 -1.95 7.03 6.57
C ALA A 196 -0.71 6.75 5.71
N TYR A 197 -0.77 7.21 4.46
CA TYR A 197 0.43 7.28 3.60
C TYR A 197 1.30 8.47 4.04
N SER A 198 1.83 8.39 5.27
CA SER A 198 2.60 9.47 5.89
C SER A 198 3.86 9.81 5.10
N VAL A 199 4.41 8.83 4.37
CA VAL A 199 5.59 9.02 3.52
C VAL A 199 5.27 8.57 2.11
N LYS A 200 4.79 9.48 1.27
CA LYS A 200 4.46 9.20 -0.14
C LYS A 200 5.17 10.16 -1.06
N TYR A 201 6.17 9.65 -1.78
CA TYR A 201 6.95 10.43 -2.72
C TYR A 201 6.27 10.58 -4.08
N SER A 202 6.50 11.73 -4.75
CA SER A 202 6.18 11.90 -6.16
C SER A 202 7.11 11.04 -7.02
N SER A 203 6.59 9.89 -7.48
CA SER A 203 7.43 8.82 -8.03
C SER A 203 7.02 8.41 -9.45
N ALA A 204 8.02 8.11 -10.29
CA ALA A 204 7.84 7.49 -11.59
C ALA A 204 7.37 6.02 -11.51
N PHE A 205 7.57 5.36 -10.35
CA PHE A 205 7.13 3.97 -10.13
C PHE A 205 5.60 3.79 -10.06
N TYR A 206 4.81 4.87 -10.16
CA TYR A 206 3.35 4.79 -10.13
C TYR A 206 2.70 4.66 -11.53
N GLY A 207 3.50 4.57 -12.61
CA GLY A 207 2.96 4.48 -13.96
C GLY A 207 1.87 3.42 -14.11
N PRO A 208 2.15 2.14 -13.82
CA PRO A 208 1.15 1.08 -13.97
C PRO A 208 -0.08 1.22 -13.06
N PHE A 209 0.06 1.81 -11.87
CA PHE A 209 -1.09 2.10 -11.00
C PHE A 209 -2.04 3.14 -11.63
N ARG A 210 -1.49 4.16 -12.31
CA ARG A 210 -2.32 5.18 -12.96
C ARG A 210 -3.17 4.56 -14.07
N ASP A 211 -2.62 3.60 -14.80
CA ASP A 211 -3.37 2.81 -15.78
C ASP A 211 -4.42 1.93 -15.07
N ALA A 212 -4.03 1.28 -13.97
CA ALA A 212 -4.88 0.37 -13.22
C ALA A 212 -6.12 1.05 -12.60
N ALA A 213 -5.94 2.23 -12.00
CA ALA A 213 -6.97 2.99 -11.30
C ALA A 213 -7.64 4.08 -12.17
N ASP A 214 -7.28 4.17 -13.45
CA ASP A 214 -7.73 5.25 -14.34
C ASP A 214 -7.58 6.64 -13.68
N SER A 215 -6.41 6.90 -13.08
CA SER A 215 -6.16 8.06 -12.22
C SER A 215 -4.97 8.91 -12.67
N ALA A 216 -4.60 8.85 -13.96
CA ALA A 216 -3.54 9.68 -14.51
C ALA A 216 -3.93 11.17 -14.47
N PRO A 217 -3.06 12.08 -13.98
CA PRO A 217 -3.32 13.50 -14.08
C PRO A 217 -3.50 13.93 -15.54
N GLN A 218 -4.59 14.63 -15.84
CA GLN A 218 -4.87 15.14 -17.19
C GLN A 218 -3.94 16.28 -17.59
N PHE A 219 -3.34 16.96 -16.60
CA PHE A 219 -2.35 18.03 -16.78
C PHE A 219 -1.42 18.09 -15.58
N GLY A 220 -0.27 18.76 -15.76
CA GLY A 220 0.69 18.96 -14.67
C GLY A 220 1.28 17.66 -14.10
N ASP A 221 1.62 17.72 -12.82
CA ASP A 221 2.11 16.57 -12.04
C ASP A 221 1.63 16.70 -10.58
N ARG A 222 2.06 15.75 -9.72
CA ARG A 222 1.66 15.73 -8.30
C ARG A 222 2.74 16.24 -7.34
N LYS A 223 3.79 16.91 -7.85
CA LYS A 223 4.94 17.33 -7.04
C LYS A 223 4.63 18.49 -6.08
N SER A 224 3.51 19.19 -6.28
CA SER A 224 3.09 20.27 -5.39
C SER A 224 2.53 19.78 -4.05
N TYR A 225 2.17 18.47 -3.94
CA TYR A 225 1.61 17.90 -2.72
C TYR A 225 2.16 16.50 -2.36
N GLN A 226 2.79 15.76 -3.29
CA GLN A 226 3.54 14.56 -2.95
C GLN A 226 5.00 14.93 -2.68
N MET A 227 5.63 14.21 -1.74
CA MET A 227 6.98 14.50 -1.25
C MET A 227 8.03 14.50 -2.37
N ASN A 228 9.01 15.36 -2.24
CA ASN A 228 10.14 15.42 -3.17
C ASN A 228 11.17 14.32 -2.84
N PHE A 229 11.39 13.38 -3.76
CA PHE A 229 12.37 12.30 -3.59
C PHE A 229 13.82 12.78 -3.46
N GLN A 230 14.11 14.02 -3.76
CA GLN A 230 15.43 14.64 -3.57
C GLN A 230 15.60 15.28 -2.17
N TYR A 231 14.56 15.28 -1.31
CA TYR A 231 14.60 15.90 0.01
C TYR A 231 14.39 14.86 1.10
N SER A 232 15.49 14.39 1.70
CA SER A 232 15.49 13.23 2.62
C SER A 232 15.04 13.55 4.05
N LYS A 233 14.85 14.80 4.42
CA LYS A 233 14.46 15.20 5.79
C LYS A 233 12.95 15.19 6.00
N ASP A 234 12.21 15.41 4.96
CA ASP A 234 10.75 15.57 4.94
C ASP A 234 10.01 14.38 5.58
N ALA A 235 10.48 13.16 5.30
CA ALA A 235 9.83 11.94 5.77
C ALA A 235 9.64 11.86 7.30
N THR A 236 10.61 12.35 8.07
CA THR A 236 10.52 12.35 9.54
C THR A 236 9.60 13.44 10.06
N ASP A 237 9.51 14.56 9.37
CA ASP A 237 8.64 15.66 9.74
C ASP A 237 7.17 15.32 9.45
N GLU A 238 6.88 14.71 8.29
CA GLU A 238 5.56 14.20 7.92
C GLU A 238 5.06 13.14 8.89
N VAL A 239 5.89 12.14 9.23
CA VAL A 239 5.52 11.10 10.21
C VAL A 239 5.28 11.70 11.58
N ALA A 240 6.12 12.63 12.04
CA ALA A 240 5.94 13.28 13.34
C ALA A 240 4.61 14.06 13.40
N GLU A 241 4.25 14.73 12.31
CA GLU A 241 3.00 15.47 12.23
C GLU A 241 1.78 14.55 12.17
N ASP A 242 1.80 13.47 11.37
CA ASP A 242 0.70 12.50 11.32
C ASP A 242 0.52 11.78 12.69
N LEU A 243 1.62 11.48 13.41
CA LEU A 243 1.56 10.94 14.77
C LEU A 243 0.90 11.93 15.76
N ARG A 244 1.23 13.22 15.65
CA ARG A 244 0.59 14.27 16.45
C ARG A 244 -0.92 14.37 16.17
N GLN A 245 -1.32 14.09 14.94
CA GLN A 245 -2.73 14.08 14.50
C GLN A 245 -3.48 12.78 14.88
N GLY A 246 -2.76 11.75 15.36
CA GLY A 246 -3.37 10.51 15.85
C GLY A 246 -3.42 9.39 14.80
N VAL A 247 -2.43 9.29 13.91
CA VAL A 247 -2.28 8.13 13.03
C VAL A 247 -1.93 6.87 13.83
N ASP A 248 -2.51 5.72 13.45
CA ASP A 248 -2.28 4.44 14.12
C ASP A 248 -1.22 3.60 13.40
N ILE A 249 -1.17 3.68 12.06
CA ILE A 249 -0.25 2.92 11.21
C ILE A 249 0.23 3.85 10.09
N ILE A 250 1.51 3.78 9.75
CA ILE A 250 2.07 4.59 8.67
C ILE A 250 2.46 3.75 7.45
N ILE A 251 2.29 4.31 6.26
CA ILE A 251 2.72 3.70 5.00
C ILE A 251 3.87 4.50 4.42
N VAL A 252 4.95 3.80 4.03
CA VAL A 252 6.03 4.34 3.20
C VAL A 252 5.85 3.87 1.76
N LYS A 253 5.74 4.80 0.83
CA LYS A 253 5.46 4.56 -0.60
C LYS A 253 6.32 5.46 -1.50
N PRO A 254 7.09 4.90 -2.47
CA PRO A 254 7.36 3.48 -2.73
C PRO A 254 8.26 2.81 -1.69
N ALA A 255 8.56 1.51 -1.86
CA ALA A 255 9.32 0.74 -0.88
C ALA A 255 10.78 0.47 -1.29
N MET A 256 11.03 -0.21 -2.42
CA MET A 256 12.36 -0.76 -2.72
C MET A 256 13.43 0.30 -2.98
N ALA A 257 13.08 1.40 -3.63
CA ALA A 257 14.00 2.52 -3.83
C ALA A 257 14.14 3.44 -2.61
N TYR A 258 13.40 3.15 -1.50
CA TYR A 258 13.27 3.96 -0.30
C TYR A 258 13.48 3.16 0.99
N LEU A 259 14.26 2.07 0.93
CA LEU A 259 14.61 1.25 2.10
C LEU A 259 15.37 2.04 3.17
N ASP A 260 16.15 3.03 2.77
CA ASP A 260 16.81 3.98 3.67
C ASP A 260 15.81 4.83 4.44
N VAL A 261 14.72 5.24 3.79
CA VAL A 261 13.63 6.00 4.42
C VAL A 261 12.85 5.12 5.39
N ILE A 262 12.47 3.89 4.98
CA ILE A 262 11.82 2.91 5.86
C ILE A 262 12.68 2.70 7.11
N LYS A 263 13.99 2.47 6.92
CA LYS A 263 14.92 2.27 8.03
C LYS A 263 15.01 3.49 8.95
N LYS A 264 15.10 4.69 8.36
CA LYS A 264 15.18 5.94 9.13
C LYS A 264 13.91 6.15 9.97
N VAL A 265 12.73 5.92 9.40
CA VAL A 265 11.45 6.06 10.10
C VAL A 265 11.35 5.01 11.22
N SER A 266 11.67 3.75 10.95
CA SER A 266 11.68 2.65 11.93
C SER A 266 12.65 2.90 13.09
N ASP A 267 13.81 3.54 12.83
CA ASP A 267 14.77 3.87 13.88
C ASP A 267 14.36 5.09 14.72
N THR A 268 13.41 5.90 14.21
CA THR A 268 13.04 7.18 14.82
C THR A 268 11.74 7.09 15.61
N PHE A 269 10.78 6.27 15.16
CA PHE A 269 9.43 6.23 15.72
C PHE A 269 9.02 4.81 16.11
N GLU A 270 8.30 4.69 17.21
CA GLU A 270 7.67 3.44 17.67
C GLU A 270 6.22 3.39 17.19
N VAL A 271 6.01 3.12 15.90
CA VAL A 271 4.69 3.01 15.26
C VAL A 271 4.74 1.88 14.23
N PRO A 272 3.66 1.12 14.01
CA PRO A 272 3.62 0.12 12.94
C PRO A 272 3.85 0.74 11.56
N ILE A 273 4.74 0.13 10.77
CA ILE A 273 5.17 0.62 9.46
C ILE A 273 4.76 -0.39 8.37
N VAL A 274 4.06 0.08 7.38
CA VAL A 274 3.71 -0.68 6.18
C VAL A 274 4.54 -0.19 5.00
N ALA A 275 5.26 -1.09 4.34
CA ALA A 275 5.99 -0.79 3.12
C ALA A 275 5.09 -1.07 1.91
N TYR A 276 4.93 -0.11 1.00
CA TYR A 276 4.17 -0.34 -0.24
C TYR A 276 5.11 -0.66 -1.40
N SER A 277 5.21 -1.94 -1.77
CA SER A 277 5.83 -2.40 -3.01
C SER A 277 4.89 -2.07 -4.18
N VAL A 278 5.20 -0.99 -4.90
CA VAL A 278 4.28 -0.36 -5.84
C VAL A 278 4.26 -1.03 -7.21
N SER A 279 3.30 -0.62 -8.03
CA SER A 279 3.02 -1.18 -9.36
C SER A 279 4.22 -1.19 -10.29
N GLY A 280 5.04 -0.13 -10.32
CA GLY A 280 6.27 -0.10 -11.13
C GLY A 280 7.33 -1.07 -10.65
N GLU A 281 7.47 -1.27 -9.34
CA GLU A 281 8.38 -2.27 -8.78
C GLU A 281 7.94 -3.68 -9.18
N TYR A 282 6.63 -3.98 -9.12
CA TYR A 282 6.02 -5.21 -9.61
C TYR A 282 6.29 -5.44 -11.11
N SER A 283 5.94 -4.45 -11.93
CA SER A 283 6.05 -4.56 -13.39
C SER A 283 7.48 -4.71 -13.89
N MET A 284 8.46 -4.06 -13.22
CA MET A 284 9.89 -4.21 -13.53
C MET A 284 10.38 -5.64 -13.29
N VAL A 285 9.98 -6.27 -12.20
CA VAL A 285 10.33 -7.67 -11.90
C VAL A 285 9.66 -8.61 -12.90
N LYS A 286 8.36 -8.44 -13.18
CA LYS A 286 7.62 -9.22 -14.20
C LYS A 286 8.29 -9.13 -15.56
N ALA A 287 8.63 -7.94 -16.04
CA ALA A 287 9.28 -7.74 -17.33
C ALA A 287 10.66 -8.42 -17.41
N ALA A 288 11.48 -8.30 -16.37
CA ALA A 288 12.79 -8.95 -16.34
C ALA A 288 12.69 -10.48 -16.27
N ALA A 289 11.71 -11.00 -15.51
CA ALA A 289 11.46 -12.43 -15.40
C ALA A 289 10.93 -13.04 -16.70
N GLN A 290 9.99 -12.38 -17.39
CA GLN A 290 9.47 -12.79 -18.68
C GLN A 290 10.56 -12.89 -19.77
N ASN A 291 11.60 -12.05 -19.68
CA ASN A 291 12.76 -12.12 -20.55
C ASN A 291 13.82 -13.16 -20.11
N GLY A 292 13.58 -13.88 -19.01
CA GLY A 292 14.51 -14.90 -18.50
C GLY A 292 15.80 -14.33 -17.88
N TRP A 293 15.84 -13.05 -17.56
CA TRP A 293 17.05 -12.40 -17.01
C TRP A 293 17.21 -12.61 -15.53
N ILE A 294 16.11 -12.87 -14.82
CA ILE A 294 16.07 -13.09 -13.37
C ILE A 294 15.17 -14.27 -13.02
N ASP A 295 15.43 -14.90 -11.87
CA ASP A 295 14.49 -15.82 -11.21
C ASP A 295 13.49 -14.97 -10.40
N GLU A 296 12.24 -14.94 -10.87
CA GLU A 296 11.18 -14.08 -10.33
C GLU A 296 11.02 -14.26 -8.84
N MET A 297 10.77 -15.49 -8.38
CA MET A 297 10.46 -15.73 -6.96
C MET A 297 11.65 -15.49 -6.04
N LYS A 298 12.88 -15.74 -6.49
CA LYS A 298 14.06 -15.42 -5.67
C LYS A 298 14.20 -13.91 -5.47
N ILE A 299 14.00 -13.12 -6.54
CA ILE A 299 14.05 -11.66 -6.44
C ILE A 299 12.90 -11.14 -5.55
N VAL A 300 11.68 -11.63 -5.75
CA VAL A 300 10.51 -11.22 -4.94
C VAL A 300 10.76 -11.49 -3.46
N MET A 301 11.21 -12.70 -3.10
CA MET A 301 11.49 -13.03 -1.71
C MET A 301 12.63 -12.19 -1.12
N GLU A 302 13.68 -11.90 -1.91
CA GLU A 302 14.76 -11.01 -1.47
C GLU A 302 14.24 -9.58 -1.21
N GLN A 303 13.33 -9.06 -2.05
CA GLN A 303 12.67 -7.78 -1.84
C GLN A 303 11.80 -7.76 -0.58
N MET A 304 11.00 -8.83 -0.34
CA MET A 304 10.20 -8.95 0.87
C MET A 304 11.08 -8.91 2.14
N TYR A 305 12.15 -9.71 2.16
CA TYR A 305 13.11 -9.67 3.26
C TYR A 305 13.85 -8.33 3.39
N ALA A 306 14.10 -7.63 2.28
CA ALA A 306 14.74 -6.31 2.33
C ALA A 306 13.84 -5.26 3.00
N MET A 307 12.55 -5.25 2.69
CA MET A 307 11.57 -4.36 3.34
C MET A 307 11.41 -4.68 4.84
N LYS A 308 11.26 -5.96 5.19
CA LYS A 308 11.21 -6.40 6.60
C LYS A 308 12.49 -6.03 7.36
N ARG A 309 13.67 -6.25 6.77
CA ARG A 309 14.98 -5.88 7.36
C ARG A 309 15.14 -4.37 7.53
N ALA A 310 14.52 -3.57 6.67
CA ALA A 310 14.49 -2.12 6.81
C ALA A 310 13.58 -1.66 7.97
N GLY A 311 12.69 -2.51 8.47
CA GLY A 311 11.83 -2.25 9.62
C GLY A 311 10.33 -2.18 9.30
N ALA A 312 9.90 -2.67 8.13
CA ALA A 312 8.46 -2.78 7.84
C ALA A 312 7.83 -3.92 8.66
N ASP A 313 6.67 -3.66 9.27
CA ASP A 313 5.86 -4.64 9.98
C ASP A 313 4.96 -5.43 9.03
N ALA A 314 4.41 -4.75 8.01
CA ALA A 314 3.62 -5.38 6.95
C ALA A 314 3.99 -4.82 5.58
N ILE A 315 3.54 -5.49 4.53
CA ILE A 315 3.89 -5.16 3.14
C ILE A 315 2.64 -5.18 2.28
N ILE A 316 2.31 -4.05 1.67
CA ILE A 316 1.35 -3.99 0.56
C ILE A 316 2.09 -4.42 -0.69
N THR A 317 1.63 -5.49 -1.34
CA THR A 317 2.30 -6.03 -2.53
C THR A 317 1.35 -6.75 -3.46
N TYR A 318 1.53 -6.55 -4.75
CA TYR A 318 0.84 -7.31 -5.80
C TYR A 318 1.34 -8.76 -5.91
N TYR A 319 2.48 -9.09 -5.30
CA TYR A 319 3.02 -10.45 -5.20
C TYR A 319 2.49 -11.24 -4.00
N ALA A 320 1.50 -10.76 -3.26
CA ALA A 320 1.04 -11.43 -2.04
C ALA A 320 0.64 -12.89 -2.28
N LYS A 321 -0.03 -13.20 -3.41
CA LYS A 321 -0.46 -14.56 -3.74
C LYS A 321 0.72 -15.50 -3.99
N GLU A 322 1.70 -15.06 -4.77
CA GLU A 322 2.92 -15.82 -5.07
C GLU A 322 3.78 -16.02 -3.82
N VAL A 323 3.92 -14.98 -2.99
CA VAL A 323 4.66 -15.05 -1.71
C VAL A 323 3.96 -16.03 -0.74
N ALA A 324 2.63 -15.98 -0.63
CA ALA A 324 1.88 -16.90 0.22
C ALA A 324 2.03 -18.36 -0.24
N LYS A 325 1.98 -18.62 -1.56
CA LYS A 325 2.26 -19.95 -2.16
C LYS A 325 3.67 -20.42 -1.81
N TYR A 326 4.68 -19.55 -1.99
CA TYR A 326 6.07 -19.87 -1.67
C TYR A 326 6.28 -20.21 -0.19
N ILE A 327 5.67 -19.46 0.72
CA ILE A 327 5.70 -19.74 2.16
C ILE A 327 5.07 -21.11 2.45
N GLN A 328 3.91 -21.39 1.86
CA GLN A 328 3.19 -22.65 2.06
C GLN A 328 3.98 -23.86 1.56
N ASP A 329 4.67 -23.74 0.43
CA ASP A 329 5.49 -24.83 -0.13
C ASP A 329 6.80 -25.04 0.65
N SER A 330 7.33 -23.99 1.26
CA SER A 330 8.52 -24.06 2.12
C SER A 330 8.28 -24.75 3.47
N LEU A 331 7.01 -24.95 3.84
CA LEU A 331 6.61 -25.64 5.09
C LEU A 331 6.32 -27.14 4.90
N LYS A 332 6.29 -27.62 3.64
CA LYS A 332 6.16 -29.04 3.29
C LYS A 332 7.53 -29.71 3.23
#